data_3bf7dd792624d282e8a12b9047a29b4d
#
_entry.id   3bf7dd792624d282e8a12b9047a29b4d
#
_cell.length_a   1.000
_cell.length_b   1.000
_cell.length_c   1.000
_cell.angle_alpha   90.00
_cell.angle_beta   90.00
_cell.angle_gamma   90.00
#
_symmetry.space_group_name_H-M   'P 1'
#
loop_
_entity.id
_entity.type
_entity.pdbx_description
1 polymer ?
#
loop_
_entity_poly.entity_id
_entity_poly.type
_entity_poly.pdbx_seq_one_letter_code
_entity_poly.pdbx_strand_id
1 'polypeptide(L)'
;MSYQVEFATKWSDFDPNRHMRHTAYNDYAAEVRIRYFTHAGFPVDEISKDNIGPILFTEHTSFRKEIHSGENIIVNAKLSALNEDKSRWKMRHEIFNESGKVAAIIDVYGAWIDLEKRKLAVLPKKYDTLLDGLDKTEDFELIKSKRN
;
A
#
# COMPACT_ATOMS: atom_id res chain seq x y z
N MET A 1 2.76 -16.57 -3.01
CA MET A 1 3.81 -15.68 -2.47
C MET A 1 3.32 -14.24 -2.45
N SER A 2 3.58 -13.55 -1.36
CA SER A 2 3.22 -12.14 -1.25
C SER A 2 3.97 -11.30 -2.27
N TYR A 3 3.29 -10.31 -2.81
CA TYR A 3 3.95 -9.29 -3.59
C TYR A 3 4.90 -8.49 -2.70
N GLN A 4 6.14 -8.37 -3.10
CA GLN A 4 7.14 -7.61 -2.35
C GLN A 4 8.18 -7.02 -3.28
N VAL A 5 8.82 -5.94 -2.84
CA VAL A 5 9.88 -5.25 -3.56
C VAL A 5 11.06 -5.04 -2.63
N GLU A 6 12.26 -5.32 -3.11
CA GLU A 6 13.49 -4.97 -2.40
C GLU A 6 13.94 -3.59 -2.83
N PHE A 7 14.33 -2.77 -1.85
CA PHE A 7 14.84 -1.42 -2.10
C PHE A 7 16.23 -1.27 -1.49
N ALA A 8 17.11 -0.63 -2.24
CA ALA A 8 18.29 -0.01 -1.67
C ALA A 8 17.86 1.32 -1.06
N THR A 9 18.16 1.52 0.22
CA THR A 9 17.87 2.79 0.87
C THR A 9 18.86 3.87 0.43
N LYS A 10 18.48 5.13 0.55
CA LYS A 10 19.31 6.26 0.18
C LYS A 10 19.60 7.12 1.40
N TRP A 11 20.68 7.86 1.33
CA TRP A 11 21.15 8.67 2.46
C TRP A 11 20.07 9.62 3.01
N SER A 12 19.26 10.20 2.12
CA SER A 12 18.19 11.12 2.53
C SER A 12 17.06 10.47 3.32
N ASP A 13 17.00 9.14 3.37
CA ASP A 13 16.00 8.41 4.16
C ASP A 13 16.32 8.38 5.65
N PHE A 14 17.51 8.82 6.05
CA PHE A 14 18.01 8.65 7.41
C PHE A 14 18.13 9.99 8.14
N ASP A 15 17.95 9.91 9.46
CA ASP A 15 18.10 11.07 10.33
C ASP A 15 19.54 11.17 10.87
N PRO A 16 19.87 12.23 11.61
CA PRO A 16 21.22 12.38 12.18
C PRO A 16 21.62 11.27 13.17
N ASN A 17 20.66 10.50 13.68
CA ASN A 17 20.90 9.38 14.57
C ASN A 17 21.19 8.08 13.82
N ARG A 18 21.28 8.14 12.48
CA ARG A 18 21.58 7.02 11.59
C ARG A 18 20.47 5.98 11.49
N HIS A 19 19.25 6.35 11.85
CA HIS A 19 18.07 5.51 11.72
C HIS A 19 17.17 6.06 10.62
N MET A 20 16.43 5.18 9.96
CA MET A 20 15.46 5.64 8.96
C MET A 20 14.48 6.61 9.62
N ARG A 21 14.34 7.80 9.01
CA ARG A 21 13.40 8.80 9.52
C ARG A 21 11.96 8.28 9.36
N HIS A 22 11.12 8.59 10.33
CA HIS A 22 9.76 8.03 10.38
C HIS A 22 8.95 8.33 9.11
N THR A 23 9.18 9.45 8.46
CA THR A 23 8.46 9.83 7.25
C THR A 23 8.86 9.02 6.02
N ALA A 24 10.03 8.38 6.01
CA ALA A 24 10.49 7.60 4.87
C ALA A 24 9.74 6.27 4.72
N TYR A 25 9.28 5.68 5.82
CA TYR A 25 8.59 4.38 5.80
C TYR A 25 7.36 4.42 4.91
N ASN A 26 6.54 5.44 5.04
CA ASN A 26 5.31 5.57 4.27
C ASN A 26 5.58 5.81 2.78
N ASP A 27 6.69 6.47 2.46
CA ASP A 27 7.08 6.67 1.06
C ASP A 27 7.36 5.33 0.37
N TYR A 28 8.04 4.41 1.06
CA TYR A 28 8.31 3.09 0.51
C TYR A 28 7.04 2.26 0.37
N ALA A 29 6.13 2.35 1.32
CA ALA A 29 4.84 1.67 1.22
C ALA A 29 4.03 2.18 0.02
N ALA A 30 4.00 3.49 -0.18
CA ALA A 30 3.31 4.10 -1.32
C ALA A 30 3.91 3.63 -2.64
N GLU A 31 5.23 3.56 -2.72
CA GLU A 31 5.93 3.08 -3.91
C GLU A 31 5.54 1.64 -4.24
N VAL A 32 5.47 0.77 -3.23
CA VAL A 32 5.10 -0.64 -3.41
C VAL A 32 3.66 -0.77 -3.92
N ARG A 33 2.73 0.04 -3.40
CA ARG A 33 1.35 0.02 -3.90
C ARG A 33 1.29 0.36 -5.38
N ILE A 34 1.98 1.41 -5.80
CA ILE A 34 1.97 1.85 -7.20
C ILE A 34 2.63 0.80 -8.10
N ARG A 35 3.73 0.21 -7.66
CA ARG A 35 4.38 -0.87 -8.42
C ARG A 35 3.51 -2.11 -8.51
N TYR A 36 2.73 -2.39 -7.47
CA TYR A 36 1.79 -3.51 -7.51
C TYR A 36 0.78 -3.34 -8.64
N PHE A 37 0.21 -2.15 -8.81
CA PHE A 37 -0.76 -1.91 -9.89
C PHE A 37 -0.15 -2.18 -11.26
N THR A 38 1.06 -1.72 -11.48
CA THR A 38 1.79 -2.00 -12.72
C THR A 38 2.03 -3.51 -12.89
N HIS A 39 2.45 -4.17 -11.83
CA HIS A 39 2.69 -5.62 -11.82
C HIS A 39 1.41 -6.41 -12.15
N ALA A 40 0.28 -5.95 -11.65
CA ALA A 40 -1.03 -6.57 -11.90
C ALA A 40 -1.55 -6.30 -13.33
N GLY A 41 -0.87 -5.48 -14.12
CA GLY A 41 -1.27 -5.16 -15.47
C GLY A 41 -2.14 -3.92 -15.60
N PHE A 42 -2.32 -3.15 -14.53
CA PHE A 42 -3.19 -1.97 -14.49
C PHE A 42 -2.43 -0.77 -13.91
N PRO A 43 -1.45 -0.21 -14.64
CA PRO A 43 -0.71 0.95 -14.14
C PRO A 43 -1.65 2.10 -13.78
N VAL A 44 -1.30 2.86 -12.76
CA VAL A 44 -2.12 4.00 -12.31
C VAL A 44 -2.39 4.98 -13.44
N ASP A 45 -1.42 5.19 -14.34
CA ASP A 45 -1.61 6.05 -15.50
C ASP A 45 -2.74 5.56 -16.42
N GLU A 46 -2.88 4.24 -16.58
CA GLU A 46 -3.97 3.66 -17.37
C GLU A 46 -5.32 3.84 -16.66
N ILE A 47 -5.34 3.62 -15.35
CA ILE A 47 -6.56 3.79 -14.54
C ILE A 47 -7.01 5.26 -14.57
N SER A 48 -6.05 6.20 -14.52
CA SER A 48 -6.36 7.62 -14.54
C SER A 48 -6.99 8.10 -15.86
N LYS A 49 -6.73 7.40 -16.96
CA LYS A 49 -7.39 7.69 -18.25
C LYS A 49 -8.89 7.46 -18.19
N ASP A 50 -9.36 6.64 -17.27
CA ASP A 50 -10.79 6.42 -17.01
C ASP A 50 -11.31 7.37 -15.92
N ASN A 51 -10.57 8.40 -15.58
CA ASN A 51 -10.89 9.37 -14.53
C ASN A 51 -11.04 8.75 -13.14
N ILE A 52 -10.24 7.74 -12.84
CA ILE A 52 -10.26 7.04 -11.56
C ILE A 52 -8.86 7.08 -10.94
N GLY A 53 -8.81 7.32 -9.65
CA GLY A 53 -7.55 7.28 -8.91
C GLY A 53 -7.75 6.74 -7.50
N PRO A 54 -6.67 6.21 -6.90
CA PRO A 54 -6.73 5.77 -5.51
C PRO A 54 -6.50 6.93 -4.57
N ILE A 55 -7.23 6.92 -3.45
CA ILE A 55 -7.01 7.87 -2.35
C ILE A 55 -6.88 7.11 -1.04
N LEU A 56 -6.21 7.72 -0.09
CA LEU A 56 -6.12 7.21 1.27
C LEU A 56 -7.00 8.05 2.19
N PHE A 57 -7.71 7.36 3.10
CA PHE A 57 -8.40 7.99 4.20
C PHE A 57 -7.52 8.02 5.45
N THR A 58 -6.82 6.92 5.72
CA THR A 58 -5.97 6.79 6.91
C THR A 58 -4.72 6.01 6.60
N GLU A 59 -3.67 6.34 7.34
CA GLU A 59 -2.43 5.56 7.41
C GLU A 59 -2.10 5.37 8.88
N HIS A 60 -1.73 4.15 9.26
CA HIS A 60 -1.29 3.86 10.62
C HIS A 60 0.02 3.08 10.54
N THR A 61 1.06 3.62 11.14
CA THR A 61 2.39 3.02 11.13
C THR A 61 2.81 2.62 12.53
N SER A 62 3.18 1.34 12.69
CA SER A 62 3.76 0.81 13.92
C SER A 62 5.23 0.54 13.69
N PHE A 63 6.09 1.14 14.50
CA PHE A 63 7.55 0.96 14.41
C PHE A 63 7.98 -0.13 15.38
N ARG A 64 8.68 -1.14 14.88
CA ARG A 64 9.07 -2.34 15.64
C ARG A 64 10.57 -2.47 15.83
N LYS A 65 11.34 -2.24 14.77
CA LYS A 65 12.79 -2.37 14.74
C LYS A 65 13.36 -1.19 13.97
N GLU A 66 14.59 -0.85 14.29
CA GLU A 66 15.30 0.20 13.57
C GLU A 66 15.80 -0.30 12.23
N ILE A 67 15.88 0.60 11.27
CA ILE A 67 16.57 0.40 10.00
C ILE A 67 17.77 1.33 10.01
N HIS A 68 18.95 0.74 9.92
CA HIS A 68 20.20 1.49 9.96
C HIS A 68 20.61 1.96 8.57
N SER A 69 21.38 3.04 8.54
CA SER A 69 21.89 3.62 7.31
C SER A 69 22.61 2.56 6.45
N GLY A 70 22.24 2.49 5.17
CA GLY A 70 22.86 1.56 4.22
C GLY A 70 22.21 0.18 4.14
N GLU A 71 21.25 -0.14 5.00
CA GLU A 71 20.53 -1.41 4.88
C GLU A 71 19.62 -1.41 3.65
N ASN A 72 19.55 -2.56 2.98
CA ASN A 72 18.47 -2.83 2.03
C ASN A 72 17.24 -3.29 2.80
N ILE A 73 16.07 -2.96 2.28
CA ILE A 73 14.79 -3.32 2.90
C ILE A 73 13.92 -4.06 1.91
N ILE A 74 13.00 -4.87 2.43
CA ILE A 74 11.96 -5.52 1.63
C ILE A 74 10.63 -5.01 2.14
N VAL A 75 9.75 -4.61 1.22
CA VAL A 75 8.42 -4.11 1.55
C VAL A 75 7.39 -4.92 0.77
N ASN A 76 6.41 -5.46 1.48
CA ASN A 76 5.33 -6.23 0.85
C ASN A 76 4.05 -5.41 0.76
N ALA A 77 3.06 -5.99 0.08
CA ALA A 77 1.70 -5.47 0.07
C ALA A 77 0.75 -6.66 0.21
N LYS A 78 -0.18 -6.57 1.15
CA LYS A 78 -1.23 -7.57 1.38
C LYS A 78 -2.57 -6.87 1.48
N LEU A 79 -3.63 -7.58 1.14
CA LEU A 79 -4.99 -7.05 1.25
C LEU A 79 -5.55 -7.42 2.63
N SER A 80 -5.94 -6.44 3.42
CA SER A 80 -6.47 -6.68 4.76
C SER A 80 -7.97 -6.45 4.89
N ALA A 81 -8.58 -5.75 3.93
CA ALA A 81 -10.04 -5.61 3.89
C ALA A 81 -10.50 -5.16 2.51
N LEU A 82 -11.75 -5.42 2.21
CA LEU A 82 -12.38 -5.05 0.94
C LEU A 82 -13.88 -4.98 1.17
N ASN A 83 -14.55 -4.00 0.57
CA ASN A 83 -16.01 -3.98 0.60
C ASN A 83 -16.59 -4.72 -0.62
N GLU A 84 -17.90 -4.90 -0.64
CA GLU A 84 -18.58 -5.72 -1.63
C GLU A 84 -18.33 -5.27 -3.08
N ASP A 85 -18.40 -3.97 -3.34
CA ASP A 85 -18.21 -3.42 -4.68
C ASP A 85 -16.76 -3.06 -5.00
N LYS A 86 -15.83 -3.38 -4.09
CA LYS A 86 -14.39 -3.13 -4.23
C LYS A 86 -14.01 -1.65 -4.32
N SER A 87 -14.92 -0.75 -3.96
CA SER A 87 -14.63 0.69 -3.95
C SER A 87 -13.77 1.12 -2.77
N ARG A 88 -13.80 0.35 -1.68
CA ARG A 88 -13.00 0.61 -0.47
C ARG A 88 -12.14 -0.60 -0.15
N TRP A 89 -10.91 -0.34 0.27
CA TRP A 89 -9.92 -1.39 0.51
C TRP A 89 -9.00 -0.99 1.65
N LYS A 90 -8.45 -2.00 2.32
CA LYS A 90 -7.36 -1.81 3.26
C LYS A 90 -6.19 -2.69 2.83
N MET A 91 -5.00 -2.14 2.92
CA MET A 91 -3.76 -2.86 2.65
C MET A 91 -2.86 -2.79 3.85
N ARG A 92 -2.07 -3.84 4.01
CA ARG A 92 -1.01 -3.89 5.01
C ARG A 92 0.31 -4.06 4.31
N HIS A 93 1.27 -3.25 4.71
CA HIS A 93 2.65 -3.34 4.27
C HIS A 93 3.51 -3.70 5.46
N GLU A 94 4.34 -4.72 5.31
CA GLU A 94 5.37 -5.02 6.28
C GLU A 94 6.70 -4.60 5.67
N ILE A 95 7.52 -3.89 6.45
CA ILE A 95 8.85 -3.48 6.04
C ILE A 95 9.84 -4.32 6.82
N PHE A 96 10.65 -5.08 6.09
CA PHE A 96 11.66 -5.97 6.67
C PHE A 96 13.02 -5.32 6.57
N ASN A 97 13.78 -5.36 7.66
CA ASN A 97 15.17 -4.91 7.64
C ASN A 97 16.07 -5.96 6.96
N GLU A 98 17.34 -5.64 6.81
CA GLU A 98 18.28 -6.51 6.11
C GLU A 98 18.43 -7.89 6.76
N SER A 99 18.21 -7.98 8.07
CA SER A 99 18.23 -9.28 8.77
C SER A 99 16.92 -10.05 8.65
N GLY A 100 15.94 -9.55 7.90
CA GLY A 100 14.68 -10.22 7.65
C GLY A 100 13.64 -10.07 8.74
N LYS A 101 13.85 -9.15 9.69
CA LYS A 101 12.89 -8.89 10.76
C LYS A 101 11.95 -7.78 10.38
N VAL A 102 10.70 -7.85 10.85
CA VAL A 102 9.71 -6.79 10.62
C VAL A 102 10.13 -5.53 11.38
N ALA A 103 10.50 -4.50 10.63
CA ALA A 103 10.90 -3.22 11.19
C ALA A 103 9.70 -2.29 11.39
N ALA A 104 8.70 -2.38 10.53
CA ALA A 104 7.49 -1.57 10.63
C ALA A 104 6.32 -2.26 9.96
N ILE A 105 5.12 -1.92 10.42
CA ILE A 105 3.87 -2.34 9.80
C ILE A 105 3.07 -1.09 9.49
N ILE A 106 2.61 -0.97 8.25
CA ILE A 106 1.83 0.18 7.78
C ILE A 106 0.48 -0.33 7.31
N ASP A 107 -0.57 0.10 7.98
CA ASP A 107 -1.95 -0.20 7.60
C ASP A 107 -2.55 1.05 6.95
N VAL A 108 -3.05 0.89 5.73
CA VAL A 108 -3.68 1.98 4.99
C VAL A 108 -5.13 1.61 4.68
N TYR A 109 -5.99 2.60 4.74
CA TYR A 109 -7.39 2.48 4.35
C TYR A 109 -7.62 3.49 3.24
N GLY A 110 -8.11 3.01 2.11
CA GLY A 110 -8.32 3.85 0.94
C GLY A 110 -9.56 3.47 0.15
N ALA A 111 -9.71 4.16 -0.95
CA ALA A 111 -10.84 3.98 -1.84
C ALA A 111 -10.45 4.44 -3.24
N TRP A 112 -11.36 4.21 -4.19
CA TRP A 112 -11.25 4.75 -5.53
C TRP A 112 -12.14 5.99 -5.64
N ILE A 113 -11.65 7.02 -6.31
CA ILE A 113 -12.43 8.23 -6.56
C ILE A 113 -12.54 8.49 -8.05
N ASP A 114 -13.64 9.15 -8.41
CA ASP A 114 -13.78 9.79 -9.70
C ASP A 114 -12.97 11.09 -9.66
N LEU A 115 -11.95 11.19 -10.51
CA LEU A 115 -11.03 12.34 -10.49
C LEU A 115 -11.70 13.66 -10.93
N GLU A 116 -12.76 13.57 -11.72
CA GLU A 116 -13.50 14.73 -12.16
C GLU A 116 -14.51 15.17 -11.11
N LYS A 117 -15.37 14.26 -10.66
CA LYS A 117 -16.44 14.55 -9.70
C LYS A 117 -15.95 14.63 -8.26
N ARG A 118 -14.76 14.12 -7.99
CA ARG A 118 -14.14 14.07 -6.65
C ARG A 118 -15.01 13.33 -5.63
N LYS A 119 -15.66 12.27 -6.06
CA LYS A 119 -16.52 11.39 -5.25
C LYS A 119 -16.02 9.95 -5.35
N LEU A 120 -16.40 9.10 -4.39
CA LEU A 120 -16.10 7.69 -4.44
C LEU A 120 -16.62 7.07 -5.74
N ALA A 121 -15.83 6.17 -6.29
CA ALA A 121 -16.15 5.49 -7.53
C ALA A 121 -16.01 3.99 -7.34
N VAL A 122 -16.84 3.25 -8.08
CA VAL A 122 -16.68 1.79 -8.21
C VAL A 122 -15.81 1.56 -9.44
N LEU A 123 -14.82 0.67 -9.32
CA LEU A 123 -13.97 0.34 -10.46
C LEU A 123 -14.79 -0.27 -11.59
N PRO A 124 -14.57 0.17 -12.84
CA PRO A 124 -15.15 -0.52 -13.98
C PRO A 124 -14.77 -2.01 -13.99
N LYS A 125 -15.64 -2.83 -14.55
CA LYS A 125 -15.49 -4.28 -14.55
C LYS A 125 -14.14 -4.76 -15.08
N LYS A 126 -13.54 -4.05 -16.01
CA LYS A 126 -12.22 -4.41 -16.56
C LYS A 126 -11.10 -4.42 -15.51
N TYR A 127 -11.31 -3.81 -14.35
CA TYR A 127 -10.37 -3.77 -13.24
C TYR A 127 -10.73 -4.73 -12.10
N ASP A 128 -11.73 -5.59 -12.28
CA ASP A 128 -12.21 -6.50 -11.23
C ASP A 128 -11.13 -7.37 -10.62
N THR A 129 -10.11 -7.74 -11.40
CA THR A 129 -9.04 -8.62 -10.96
C THR A 129 -7.85 -7.88 -10.35
N LEU A 130 -7.90 -6.55 -10.28
CA LEU A 130 -6.76 -5.73 -9.89
C LEU A 130 -6.15 -6.15 -8.54
N LEU A 131 -6.99 -6.42 -7.55
CA LEU A 131 -6.55 -6.76 -6.21
C LEU A 131 -6.37 -8.26 -5.97
N ASP A 132 -6.69 -9.10 -6.95
CA ASP A 132 -6.66 -10.56 -6.79
C ASP A 132 -5.24 -11.11 -6.61
N GLY A 133 -4.23 -10.39 -7.07
CA GLY A 133 -2.84 -10.80 -6.91
C GLY A 133 -2.25 -10.54 -5.53
N LEU A 134 -2.99 -9.87 -4.66
CA LEU A 134 -2.55 -9.63 -3.29
C LEU A 134 -2.97 -10.78 -2.39
N ASP A 135 -2.03 -11.31 -1.60
CA ASP A 135 -2.38 -12.25 -0.55
C ASP A 135 -3.22 -11.53 0.51
N LYS A 136 -4.18 -12.22 1.06
CA LYS A 136 -4.99 -11.69 2.16
C LYS A 136 -4.24 -11.88 3.48
N THR A 137 -4.39 -10.90 4.37
CA THR A 137 -3.87 -11.04 5.74
C THR A 137 -4.69 -12.07 6.51
N GLU A 138 -4.13 -12.60 7.61
CA GLU A 138 -4.85 -13.57 8.45
C GLU A 138 -6.11 -12.96 9.05
N ASP A 139 -6.09 -11.66 9.34
CA ASP A 139 -7.20 -10.91 9.90
C ASP A 139 -8.06 -10.22 8.84
N PHE A 140 -7.98 -10.69 7.59
CA PHE A 140 -8.78 -10.10 6.50
C PHE A 140 -10.25 -10.04 6.87
N GLU A 141 -10.90 -8.91 6.58
CA GLU A 141 -12.31 -8.69 6.86
C GLU A 141 -13.02 -8.03 5.68
N LEU A 142 -14.33 -8.22 5.63
CA LEU A 142 -15.17 -7.49 4.69
C LEU A 142 -15.59 -6.17 5.33
N ILE A 143 -15.40 -5.08 4.60
CA ILE A 143 -15.83 -3.76 5.05
C ILE A 143 -17.32 -3.65 4.83
N LYS A 144 -18.07 -3.44 5.93
CA LYS A 144 -19.52 -3.27 5.85
C LYS A 144 -19.84 -1.84 5.41
N SER A 145 -20.80 -1.73 4.47
CA SER A 145 -21.33 -0.43 4.09
C SER A 145 -22.04 0.20 5.27
N LYS A 146 -21.68 1.43 5.61
CA LYS A 146 -22.47 2.22 6.53
C LYS A 146 -23.75 2.65 5.81
N ARG A 147 -24.88 2.21 6.29
CA ARG A 147 -26.14 2.78 5.85
C ARG A 147 -26.34 4.08 6.61
N ASN A 148 -26.52 5.12 5.88
CA ASN A 148 -26.97 6.40 6.45
C ASN A 148 -28.45 6.37 6.63
#